data_f95b9701db23bbd564f071aaed53d95f
#
_entry.id   f95b9701db23bbd564f071aaed53d95f
#
_cell.length_a   1.000
_cell.length_b   1.000
_cell.length_c   1.000
_cell.angle_alpha   90.00
_cell.angle_beta   90.00
_cell.angle_gamma   90.00
#
_symmetry.space_group_name_H-M   'P 1'
#
loop_
_entity.id
_entity.type
_entity.pdbx_description
1 polymer ?
#
loop_
_entity_poly.entity_id
_entity_poly.type
_entity_poly.pdbx_seq_one_letter_code
_entity_poly.pdbx_strand_id
1 'polypeptide(L)'
;MKRFSCFFIWIFVLTSILPAQEREVKLKVVQTSDIHGNYYPYDFIRRREATGSLARVHALVQKEREAYGKNLILLDNGDILQGQPTAYYYNYIDTVAPHLAAEMMNFMGYNAGNMGNHDVETGRTVFDRWAGDCRFPILGANIVDTATGETHFKPYEVLERDGVKIVVLGMITPAIPVWLSENLWKGLRFDDMEETARKWMKIIREQEKPDLVIGMFHAGQDAQLMGGKYRENASVEVACNVPGFDIVLMGHDHARECKRVYNIAGDSVLVMDPASNGVVVSNVDITLKLRDGKVIDKKIDGILSDTQDYGVSEEFMQRFAPENEAVQNFVSKKIG
;
A
#
# COMPACT_ATOMS: atom_id res chain seq x y z
N MET A 1 -21.19 76.78 35.53
CA MET A 1 -21.75 75.64 34.85
C MET A 1 -20.82 75.24 33.71
N LYS A 2 -19.97 74.19 33.90
CA LYS A 2 -19.04 73.68 32.87
C LYS A 2 -19.73 72.51 32.17
N ARG A 3 -19.97 72.66 30.85
CA ARG A 3 -20.51 71.56 30.00
C ARG A 3 -19.36 70.65 29.59
N PHE A 4 -19.39 69.38 30.03
CA PHE A 4 -18.54 68.31 29.50
C PHE A 4 -19.22 67.74 28.24
N SER A 5 -18.54 67.85 27.09
CA SER A 5 -18.96 67.26 25.85
C SER A 5 -18.25 65.88 25.72
N CYS A 6 -19.00 64.77 25.82
CA CYS A 6 -18.45 63.44 25.57
C CYS A 6 -18.42 63.20 24.04
N PHE A 7 -17.18 63.09 23.53
CA PHE A 7 -16.95 62.64 22.17
C PHE A 7 -16.99 61.10 22.15
N PHE A 8 -17.99 60.49 21.54
CA PHE A 8 -18.02 59.05 21.23
C PHE A 8 -17.22 58.80 19.95
N ILE A 9 -16.05 58.15 20.09
CA ILE A 9 -15.23 57.67 18.95
C ILE A 9 -15.84 56.31 18.53
N TRP A 10 -16.52 56.25 17.39
CA TRP A 10 -16.90 55.01 16.74
C TRP A 10 -15.67 54.39 16.05
N ILE A 11 -15.15 53.31 16.61
CA ILE A 11 -14.10 52.49 15.96
C ILE A 11 -14.82 51.58 14.94
N PHE A 12 -14.77 51.93 13.66
CA PHE A 12 -15.13 51.03 12.59
C PHE A 12 -14.07 49.96 12.47
N VAL A 13 -14.36 48.73 12.95
CA VAL A 13 -13.57 47.53 12.65
C VAL A 13 -13.85 47.13 11.21
N LEU A 14 -13.03 47.53 10.27
CA LEU A 14 -13.04 47.00 8.91
C LEU A 14 -12.58 45.55 9.01
N THR A 15 -13.50 44.60 9.04
CA THR A 15 -13.24 43.21 8.75
C THR A 15 -12.88 43.08 7.28
N SER A 16 -11.62 43.06 6.95
CA SER A 16 -11.15 42.69 5.61
C SER A 16 -11.56 41.23 5.36
N ILE A 17 -12.57 41.03 4.54
CA ILE A 17 -12.91 39.73 3.97
C ILE A 17 -11.75 39.39 3.01
N LEU A 18 -10.75 38.65 3.48
CA LEU A 18 -9.75 38.07 2.60
C LEU A 18 -10.48 37.13 1.64
N PRO A 19 -10.21 37.21 0.33
CA PRO A 19 -10.78 36.24 -0.62
C PRO A 19 -10.34 34.84 -0.22
N ALA A 20 -11.28 33.88 -0.28
CA ALA A 20 -11.01 32.48 -0.02
C ALA A 20 -9.84 32.01 -0.88
N GLN A 21 -8.78 31.51 -0.26
CA GLN A 21 -7.58 31.07 -0.97
C GLN A 21 -7.84 29.69 -1.54
N GLU A 22 -8.01 29.59 -2.86
CA GLU A 22 -8.06 28.33 -3.57
C GLU A 22 -6.65 27.90 -3.98
N ARG A 23 -6.37 26.62 -3.82
CA ARG A 23 -5.15 25.98 -4.32
C ARG A 23 -5.42 24.57 -4.77
N GLU A 24 -4.52 24.07 -5.62
CA GLU A 24 -4.54 22.71 -6.13
C GLU A 24 -3.37 21.93 -5.52
N VAL A 25 -3.63 20.70 -5.08
CA VAL A 25 -2.61 19.74 -4.62
C VAL A 25 -2.64 18.54 -5.55
N LYS A 26 -1.48 18.20 -6.10
CA LYS A 26 -1.29 17.01 -6.95
C LYS A 26 -0.53 15.96 -6.17
N LEU A 27 -1.07 14.75 -6.14
CA LEU A 27 -0.47 13.59 -5.53
C LEU A 27 -0.32 12.48 -6.57
N LYS A 28 0.65 11.63 -6.36
CA LYS A 28 0.87 10.40 -7.12
C LYS A 28 0.85 9.22 -6.16
N VAL A 29 0.04 8.19 -6.46
CA VAL A 29 0.12 6.90 -5.76
C VAL A 29 0.61 5.86 -6.74
N VAL A 30 1.67 5.15 -6.36
CA VAL A 30 2.19 3.98 -7.07
C VAL A 30 2.05 2.78 -6.16
N GLN A 31 1.43 1.70 -6.66
CA GLN A 31 1.29 0.45 -5.92
C GLN A 31 1.96 -0.68 -6.66
N THR A 32 2.77 -1.44 -5.92
CA THR A 32 3.19 -2.80 -6.26
C THR A 32 2.35 -3.83 -5.50
N SER A 33 2.20 -5.02 -6.05
CA SER A 33 1.61 -6.19 -5.41
C SER A 33 2.22 -7.44 -6.00
N ASP A 34 2.22 -8.53 -5.24
CA ASP A 34 2.55 -9.86 -5.76
C ASP A 34 3.91 -9.91 -6.48
N ILE A 35 4.92 -9.27 -5.87
CA ILE A 35 6.28 -9.22 -6.44
C ILE A 35 6.93 -10.61 -6.50
N HIS A 36 6.57 -11.52 -5.59
CA HIS A 36 6.99 -12.91 -5.60
C HIS A 36 8.50 -13.10 -5.76
N GLY A 37 9.29 -12.31 -5.01
CA GLY A 37 10.74 -12.41 -5.02
C GLY A 37 11.42 -11.95 -6.32
N ASN A 38 10.68 -11.38 -7.27
CA ASN A 38 11.23 -10.79 -8.51
C ASN A 38 11.89 -9.44 -8.20
N TYR A 39 12.98 -9.47 -7.44
CA TYR A 39 13.70 -8.25 -7.06
C TYR A 39 14.62 -7.76 -8.18
N TYR A 40 15.27 -8.72 -8.88
CA TYR A 40 16.19 -8.47 -9.98
C TYR A 40 15.52 -8.75 -11.35
N PRO A 41 15.99 -8.15 -12.43
CA PRO A 41 15.42 -8.37 -13.77
C PRO A 41 15.85 -9.71 -14.38
N TYR A 42 15.91 -10.77 -13.56
CA TYR A 42 16.30 -12.11 -13.95
C TYR A 42 15.47 -13.17 -13.22
N ASP A 43 14.84 -14.06 -13.98
CA ASP A 43 14.11 -15.22 -13.47
C ASP A 43 15.08 -16.38 -13.24
N PHE A 44 15.44 -16.61 -11.99
CA PHE A 44 16.38 -17.65 -11.58
C PHE A 44 15.83 -19.06 -11.82
N ILE A 45 14.51 -19.25 -11.81
CA ILE A 45 13.84 -20.53 -12.02
C ILE A 45 13.89 -20.90 -13.50
N ARG A 46 13.51 -19.96 -14.37
CA ARG A 46 13.50 -20.15 -15.83
C ARG A 46 14.82 -19.83 -16.51
N ARG A 47 15.79 -19.26 -15.78
CA ARG A 47 17.14 -18.87 -16.25
C ARG A 47 17.10 -17.93 -17.47
N ARG A 48 16.29 -16.89 -17.38
CA ARG A 48 16.13 -15.91 -18.45
C ARG A 48 15.88 -14.51 -17.87
N GLU A 49 15.99 -13.51 -18.72
CA GLU A 49 15.58 -12.15 -18.35
C GLU A 49 14.10 -12.12 -17.92
N ALA A 50 13.81 -11.39 -16.85
CA ALA A 50 12.44 -11.16 -16.36
C ALA A 50 11.87 -9.86 -16.94
N THR A 51 10.58 -9.89 -17.29
CA THR A 51 9.88 -8.72 -17.81
C THR A 51 9.52 -7.71 -16.73
N GLY A 52 9.36 -8.17 -15.46
CA GLY A 52 9.11 -7.36 -14.29
C GLY A 52 10.15 -7.58 -13.20
N SER A 53 10.35 -6.60 -12.33
CA SER A 53 11.18 -6.70 -11.13
C SER A 53 11.09 -5.42 -10.28
N LEU A 54 11.52 -5.48 -9.00
CA LEU A 54 11.70 -4.25 -8.19
C LEU A 54 12.71 -3.28 -8.83
N ALA A 55 13.74 -3.77 -9.50
CA ALA A 55 14.71 -2.92 -10.22
C ALA A 55 14.05 -2.10 -11.35
N ARG A 56 13.04 -2.67 -12.03
CA ARG A 56 12.26 -1.95 -13.05
C ARG A 56 11.25 -1.00 -12.41
N VAL A 57 10.56 -1.46 -11.35
CA VAL A 57 9.67 -0.60 -10.56
C VAL A 57 10.43 0.62 -10.02
N HIS A 58 11.67 0.44 -9.54
CA HIS A 58 12.48 1.55 -9.06
C HIS A 58 12.76 2.61 -10.16
N ALA A 59 13.04 2.19 -11.39
CA ALA A 59 13.23 3.12 -12.50
C ALA A 59 11.97 3.97 -12.77
N LEU A 60 10.78 3.35 -12.76
CA LEU A 60 9.49 4.06 -12.85
C LEU A 60 9.31 5.03 -11.68
N VAL A 61 9.51 4.56 -10.45
CA VAL A 61 9.33 5.37 -9.23
C VAL A 61 10.26 6.59 -9.23
N GLN A 62 11.50 6.45 -9.67
CA GLN A 62 12.43 7.59 -9.78
C GLN A 62 11.91 8.64 -10.74
N LYS A 63 11.40 8.23 -11.91
CA LYS A 63 10.81 9.15 -12.88
C LYS A 63 9.58 9.87 -12.32
N GLU A 64 8.70 9.17 -11.63
CA GLU A 64 7.55 9.78 -11.00
C GLU A 64 7.96 10.75 -9.86
N ARG A 65 9.03 10.44 -9.11
CA ARG A 65 9.57 11.33 -8.08
C ARG A 65 10.13 12.64 -8.64
N GLU A 66 10.66 12.65 -9.84
CA GLU A 66 11.09 13.90 -10.50
C GLU A 66 9.92 14.88 -10.65
N ALA A 67 8.72 14.36 -10.95
CA ALA A 67 7.53 15.18 -11.16
C ALA A 67 6.78 15.53 -9.84
N TYR A 68 6.70 14.59 -8.90
CA TYR A 68 5.83 14.71 -7.73
C TYR A 68 6.59 14.93 -6.41
N GLY A 69 7.91 14.67 -6.37
CA GLY A 69 8.74 14.84 -5.18
C GLY A 69 8.16 14.10 -3.97
N LYS A 70 7.97 14.82 -2.87
CA LYS A 70 7.38 14.30 -1.62
C LYS A 70 5.90 13.90 -1.73
N ASN A 71 5.22 14.33 -2.80
CA ASN A 71 3.82 14.05 -3.06
C ASN A 71 3.60 12.70 -3.77
N LEU A 72 4.68 11.96 -4.06
CA LEU A 72 4.60 10.57 -4.43
C LEU A 72 4.42 9.69 -3.19
N ILE A 73 3.46 8.80 -3.22
CA ILE A 73 3.14 7.79 -2.22
C ILE A 73 3.37 6.43 -2.87
N LEU A 74 4.33 5.67 -2.34
CA LEU A 74 4.68 4.33 -2.81
C LEU A 74 4.18 3.30 -1.80
N LEU A 75 3.37 2.35 -2.27
CA LEU A 75 2.71 1.33 -1.48
C LEU A 75 3.02 -0.07 -2.03
N ASP A 76 3.11 -1.06 -1.14
CA ASP A 76 3.20 -2.49 -1.52
C ASP A 76 2.04 -3.26 -0.90
N ASN A 77 1.36 -4.05 -1.71
CA ASN A 77 0.15 -4.76 -1.26
C ASN A 77 0.40 -6.23 -0.89
N GLY A 78 1.64 -6.60 -0.58
CA GLY A 78 1.96 -7.95 -0.10
C GLY A 78 2.38 -8.94 -1.19
N ASP A 79 2.64 -10.18 -0.75
CA ASP A 79 3.20 -11.28 -1.54
C ASP A 79 4.57 -10.93 -2.15
N ILE A 80 5.45 -10.41 -1.28
CA ILE A 80 6.82 -10.07 -1.66
C ILE A 80 7.82 -11.16 -1.26
N LEU A 81 7.54 -11.96 -0.20
CA LEU A 81 8.49 -12.87 0.44
C LEU A 81 8.58 -14.28 -0.16
N GLN A 82 7.79 -14.62 -1.17
CA GLN A 82 7.75 -15.97 -1.75
C GLN A 82 7.88 -15.89 -3.27
N GLY A 83 8.47 -16.92 -3.89
CA GLY A 83 8.55 -17.08 -5.35
C GLY A 83 9.96 -17.37 -5.83
N GLN A 84 10.74 -16.36 -6.20
CA GLN A 84 12.09 -16.56 -6.70
C GLN A 84 13.07 -17.06 -5.62
N PRO A 85 14.12 -17.77 -6.01
CA PRO A 85 15.21 -18.21 -5.09
C PRO A 85 15.81 -17.09 -4.25
N THR A 86 15.74 -15.85 -4.71
CA THR A 86 16.19 -14.67 -3.96
C THR A 86 15.42 -14.53 -2.65
N ALA A 87 14.08 -14.61 -2.69
CA ALA A 87 13.27 -14.57 -1.48
C ALA A 87 13.60 -15.73 -0.55
N TYR A 88 13.65 -16.97 -1.07
CA TYR A 88 14.01 -18.17 -0.29
C TYR A 88 15.36 -18.01 0.42
N TYR A 89 16.37 -17.49 -0.27
CA TYR A 89 17.72 -17.33 0.29
C TYR A 89 17.71 -16.41 1.52
N TYR A 90 17.05 -15.25 1.44
CA TYR A 90 17.01 -14.29 2.55
C TYR A 90 15.94 -14.61 3.59
N ASN A 91 14.96 -15.45 3.26
CA ASN A 91 14.05 -15.99 4.27
C ASN A 91 14.74 -17.01 5.20
N TYR A 92 15.56 -17.93 4.63
CA TYR A 92 15.92 -19.15 5.33
C TYR A 92 17.43 -19.47 5.37
N ILE A 93 18.26 -18.87 4.51
CA ILE A 93 19.70 -19.17 4.43
C ILE A 93 20.51 -18.03 5.07
N ASP A 94 20.38 -16.82 4.57
CA ASP A 94 21.00 -15.64 5.19
C ASP A 94 19.97 -14.95 6.10
N THR A 95 19.97 -15.33 7.38
CA THR A 95 19.03 -14.83 8.37
C THR A 95 19.66 -13.87 9.38
N VAL A 96 20.95 -13.53 9.21
CA VAL A 96 21.72 -12.69 10.14
C VAL A 96 21.66 -11.22 9.74
N ALA A 97 21.78 -10.92 8.44
CA ALA A 97 21.63 -9.58 7.91
C ALA A 97 20.15 -9.12 7.99
N PRO A 98 19.88 -7.82 7.93
CA PRO A 98 18.52 -7.32 7.71
C PRO A 98 17.89 -7.99 6.47
N HIS A 99 16.59 -8.20 6.52
CA HIS A 99 15.91 -8.91 5.43
C HIS A 99 16.00 -8.15 4.11
N LEU A 100 16.51 -8.79 3.04
CA LEU A 100 16.78 -8.10 1.77
C LEU A 100 15.57 -7.37 1.20
N ALA A 101 14.36 -7.97 1.26
CA ALA A 101 13.16 -7.29 0.79
C ALA A 101 12.91 -5.99 1.56
N ALA A 102 13.11 -5.98 2.89
CA ALA A 102 12.99 -4.77 3.71
C ALA A 102 14.03 -3.71 3.31
N GLU A 103 15.28 -4.10 3.12
CA GLU A 103 16.34 -3.18 2.69
C GLU A 103 16.04 -2.56 1.32
N MET A 104 15.55 -3.35 0.36
CA MET A 104 15.14 -2.87 -0.96
C MET A 104 13.96 -1.91 -0.87
N MET A 105 12.92 -2.27 -0.12
CA MET A 105 11.75 -1.41 0.08
C MET A 105 12.12 -0.12 0.82
N ASN A 106 12.97 -0.19 1.83
CA ASN A 106 13.50 0.99 2.54
C ASN A 106 14.28 1.92 1.60
N PHE A 107 15.13 1.35 0.74
CA PHE A 107 15.89 2.10 -0.26
C PHE A 107 14.95 2.77 -1.28
N MET A 108 13.94 2.07 -1.74
CA MET A 108 12.94 2.59 -2.66
C MET A 108 12.02 3.64 -2.01
N GLY A 109 11.96 3.72 -0.69
CA GLY A 109 11.18 4.70 0.07
C GLY A 109 9.68 4.41 0.04
N TYR A 110 9.30 3.16 0.29
CA TYR A 110 7.90 2.79 0.52
C TYR A 110 7.33 3.53 1.73
N ASN A 111 6.05 3.90 1.66
CA ASN A 111 5.35 4.61 2.73
C ASN A 111 4.51 3.68 3.62
N ALA A 112 4.05 2.58 3.06
CA ALA A 112 3.41 1.47 3.78
C ALA A 112 3.52 0.18 2.94
N GLY A 113 3.53 -0.95 3.62
CA GLY A 113 3.36 -2.28 3.04
C GLY A 113 2.12 -2.96 3.62
N ASN A 114 1.66 -4.03 2.99
CA ASN A 114 0.59 -4.88 3.47
C ASN A 114 1.08 -6.32 3.57
N MET A 115 0.40 -7.15 4.37
CA MET A 115 0.63 -8.60 4.38
C MET A 115 -0.09 -9.27 3.22
N GLY A 116 0.61 -10.20 2.54
CA GLY A 116 0.01 -11.14 1.61
C GLY A 116 -0.02 -12.57 2.17
N ASN A 117 -0.78 -13.47 1.54
CA ASN A 117 -0.89 -14.86 2.00
C ASN A 117 0.43 -15.62 1.85
N HIS A 118 1.20 -15.37 0.80
CA HIS A 118 2.53 -15.96 0.64
C HIS A 118 3.59 -15.33 1.55
N ASP A 119 3.35 -14.13 2.10
CA ASP A 119 4.18 -13.61 3.18
C ASP A 119 3.89 -14.41 4.47
N VAL A 120 2.62 -14.67 4.80
CA VAL A 120 2.22 -15.51 5.93
C VAL A 120 2.75 -16.94 5.78
N GLU A 121 2.81 -17.49 4.56
CA GLU A 121 3.35 -18.83 4.26
C GLU A 121 4.79 -19.00 4.73
N THR A 122 5.59 -17.95 4.79
CA THR A 122 6.97 -18.00 5.25
C THR A 122 7.11 -18.32 6.75
N GLY A 123 6.02 -18.16 7.51
CA GLY A 123 5.98 -18.37 8.96
C GLY A 123 6.42 -17.15 9.76
N ARG A 124 5.94 -17.07 11.01
CA ARG A 124 6.12 -15.91 11.90
C ARG A 124 7.56 -15.44 12.05
N THR A 125 8.50 -16.35 12.17
CA THR A 125 9.92 -15.98 12.31
C THR A 125 10.45 -15.15 11.13
N VAL A 126 9.96 -15.42 9.93
CA VAL A 126 10.38 -14.72 8.70
C VAL A 126 9.62 -13.42 8.55
N PHE A 127 8.29 -13.47 8.52
CA PHE A 127 7.52 -12.26 8.24
C PHE A 127 7.57 -11.23 9.37
N ASP A 128 7.65 -11.63 10.66
CA ASP A 128 7.84 -10.69 11.77
C ASP A 128 9.24 -10.03 11.70
N ARG A 129 10.30 -10.76 11.29
CA ARG A 129 11.63 -10.18 11.04
C ARG A 129 11.58 -9.17 9.90
N TRP A 130 11.05 -9.57 8.75
CA TRP A 130 10.91 -8.66 7.61
C TRP A 130 10.15 -7.38 7.97
N ALA A 131 9.00 -7.51 8.63
CA ALA A 131 8.20 -6.36 9.06
C ALA A 131 8.96 -5.47 10.06
N GLY A 132 9.75 -6.08 10.96
CA GLY A 132 10.59 -5.37 11.92
C GLY A 132 11.77 -4.63 11.29
N ASP A 133 12.28 -5.08 10.15
CA ASP A 133 13.38 -4.44 9.40
C ASP A 133 12.88 -3.32 8.47
N CYS A 134 11.57 -3.25 8.18
CA CYS A 134 10.95 -2.16 7.42
C CYS A 134 10.94 -0.84 8.22
N ARG A 135 11.31 0.29 7.58
CA ARG A 135 11.27 1.63 8.17
C ARG A 135 9.91 2.33 8.01
N PHE A 136 8.96 1.63 7.49
CA PHE A 136 7.57 2.01 7.28
C PHE A 136 6.67 0.89 7.84
N PRO A 137 5.40 1.17 8.15
CA PRO A 137 4.55 0.14 8.73
C PRO A 137 4.14 -0.92 7.70
N ILE A 138 4.11 -2.17 8.15
CA ILE A 138 3.35 -3.24 7.50
C ILE A 138 1.94 -3.19 8.10
N LEU A 139 0.93 -3.23 7.24
CA LEU A 139 -0.47 -3.11 7.61
C LEU A 139 -1.17 -4.47 7.63
N GLY A 140 -2.24 -4.58 8.44
CA GLY A 140 -3.01 -5.81 8.57
C GLY A 140 -4.17 -5.65 9.55
N ALA A 141 -5.17 -4.85 9.18
CA ALA A 141 -6.29 -4.49 10.05
C ALA A 141 -7.15 -5.69 10.49
N ASN A 142 -7.18 -6.76 9.70
CA ASN A 142 -7.92 -7.99 9.99
C ASN A 142 -7.04 -9.15 10.45
N ILE A 143 -5.75 -8.91 10.71
CA ILE A 143 -4.84 -9.89 11.31
C ILE A 143 -4.82 -9.62 12.82
N VAL A 144 -5.44 -10.49 13.60
CA VAL A 144 -5.67 -10.29 15.03
C VAL A 144 -4.85 -11.27 15.84
N ASP A 145 -4.12 -10.78 16.83
CA ASP A 145 -3.46 -11.62 17.85
C ASP A 145 -4.53 -12.22 18.77
N THR A 146 -4.57 -13.54 18.85
CA THR A 146 -5.62 -14.26 19.61
C THR A 146 -5.47 -14.15 21.12
N ALA A 147 -4.29 -13.79 21.62
CA ALA A 147 -4.03 -13.65 23.04
C ALA A 147 -4.48 -12.27 23.56
N THR A 148 -4.34 -11.22 22.75
CA THR A 148 -4.66 -9.85 23.13
C THR A 148 -6.00 -9.38 22.58
N GLY A 149 -6.43 -9.92 21.43
CA GLY A 149 -7.59 -9.43 20.68
C GLY A 149 -7.31 -8.15 19.87
N GLU A 150 -6.07 -7.65 19.89
CA GLU A 150 -5.64 -6.48 19.12
C GLU A 150 -5.11 -6.89 17.76
N THR A 151 -4.97 -5.93 16.82
CA THR A 151 -4.35 -6.19 15.52
C THR A 151 -2.86 -6.49 15.70
N HIS A 152 -2.36 -7.52 15.01
CA HIS A 152 -0.94 -7.90 15.06
C HIS A 152 -0.06 -6.86 14.37
N PHE A 153 -0.51 -6.33 13.24
CA PHE A 153 0.11 -5.22 12.52
C PHE A 153 -0.70 -3.94 12.69
N LYS A 154 -0.09 -2.81 12.32
CA LYS A 154 -0.80 -1.53 12.29
C LYS A 154 -2.02 -1.64 11.37
N PRO A 155 -3.22 -1.21 11.79
CA PRO A 155 -4.41 -1.37 10.95
C PRO A 155 -4.44 -0.42 9.76
N TYR A 156 -3.94 0.81 9.96
CA TYR A 156 -3.87 1.83 8.91
C TYR A 156 -2.70 2.76 9.13
N GLU A 157 -2.27 3.45 8.08
CA GLU A 157 -1.27 4.51 8.11
C GLU A 157 -1.90 5.85 7.79
N VAL A 158 -1.42 6.91 8.45
CA VAL A 158 -1.80 8.30 8.18
C VAL A 158 -0.63 9.03 7.55
N LEU A 159 -0.84 9.51 6.33
CA LEU A 159 0.15 10.28 5.58
C LEU A 159 -0.34 11.71 5.40
N GLU A 160 0.57 12.67 5.52
CA GLU A 160 0.28 14.08 5.22
C GLU A 160 1.12 14.56 4.03
N ARG A 161 0.48 15.15 3.04
CA ARG A 161 1.13 15.70 1.84
C ARG A 161 0.51 17.05 1.50
N ASP A 162 1.31 18.10 1.58
CA ASP A 162 0.88 19.48 1.30
C ASP A 162 -0.45 19.87 1.99
N GLY A 163 -0.60 19.48 3.29
CA GLY A 163 -1.79 19.76 4.08
C GLY A 163 -3.03 18.95 3.70
N VAL A 164 -2.85 17.86 2.95
CA VAL A 164 -3.86 16.84 2.69
C VAL A 164 -3.59 15.65 3.58
N LYS A 165 -4.59 15.20 4.34
CA LYS A 165 -4.52 14.00 5.18
C LYS A 165 -5.05 12.79 4.41
N ILE A 166 -4.19 11.78 4.26
CA ILE A 166 -4.45 10.54 3.54
C ILE A 166 -4.40 9.39 4.52
N VAL A 167 -5.40 8.52 4.51
CA VAL A 167 -5.37 7.28 5.29
C VAL A 167 -5.30 6.08 4.34
N VAL A 168 -4.39 5.15 4.65
CA VAL A 168 -4.25 3.86 3.97
C VAL A 168 -4.65 2.76 4.94
N LEU A 169 -5.76 2.07 4.69
CA LEU A 169 -6.24 0.91 5.47
C LEU A 169 -5.77 -0.37 4.81
N GLY A 170 -4.99 -1.21 5.52
CA GLY A 170 -4.47 -2.48 4.98
C GLY A 170 -5.26 -3.69 5.48
N MET A 171 -5.59 -4.62 4.58
CA MET A 171 -6.22 -5.90 4.92
C MET A 171 -5.71 -7.03 4.01
N ILE A 172 -5.85 -8.26 4.48
CA ILE A 172 -5.52 -9.49 3.75
C ILE A 172 -6.77 -10.36 3.60
N THR A 173 -6.77 -11.24 2.60
CA THR A 173 -7.79 -12.30 2.49
C THR A 173 -7.92 -13.09 3.80
N PRO A 174 -9.12 -13.34 4.30
CA PRO A 174 -9.31 -14.13 5.52
C PRO A 174 -9.15 -15.64 5.30
N ALA A 175 -8.96 -16.10 4.06
CA ALA A 175 -8.94 -17.52 3.71
C ALA A 175 -7.62 -18.25 4.06
N ILE A 176 -6.67 -17.58 4.71
CA ILE A 176 -5.39 -18.14 5.16
C ILE A 176 -5.51 -19.54 5.80
N PRO A 177 -6.46 -19.79 6.73
CA PRO A 177 -6.59 -21.10 7.37
C PRO A 177 -7.04 -22.24 6.45
N VAL A 178 -7.48 -21.93 5.22
CA VAL A 178 -7.88 -22.94 4.22
C VAL A 178 -6.65 -23.53 3.53
N TRP A 179 -5.60 -22.72 3.35
CA TRP A 179 -4.43 -23.09 2.55
C TRP A 179 -3.20 -23.40 3.39
N LEU A 180 -3.04 -22.69 4.51
CA LEU A 180 -1.79 -22.72 5.27
C LEU A 180 -1.96 -23.48 6.58
N SER A 181 -0.95 -24.27 6.91
CA SER A 181 -0.87 -24.97 8.18
C SER A 181 -0.79 -24.00 9.37
N GLU A 182 -1.55 -24.27 10.43
CA GLU A 182 -1.68 -23.39 11.61
C GLU A 182 -0.34 -23.02 12.26
N ASN A 183 0.68 -23.87 12.18
CA ASN A 183 1.99 -23.56 12.72
C ASN A 183 2.68 -22.34 12.08
N LEU A 184 2.32 -21.96 10.85
CA LEU A 184 2.87 -20.81 10.14
C LEU A 184 2.30 -19.47 10.65
N TRP A 185 1.08 -19.49 11.15
CA TRP A 185 0.36 -18.32 11.64
C TRP A 185 -0.15 -18.48 13.08
N LYS A 186 0.48 -19.39 13.85
CA LYS A 186 0.08 -19.70 15.23
C LYS A 186 -0.08 -18.43 16.07
N GLY A 187 -1.23 -18.33 16.76
CA GLY A 187 -1.58 -17.20 17.60
C GLY A 187 -2.22 -16.04 16.87
N LEU A 188 -2.49 -16.19 15.57
CA LEU A 188 -3.21 -15.19 14.76
C LEU A 188 -4.60 -15.69 14.39
N ARG A 189 -5.47 -14.76 14.03
CA ARG A 189 -6.78 -14.97 13.44
C ARG A 189 -6.98 -13.97 12.31
N PHE A 190 -7.67 -14.39 11.26
CA PHE A 190 -7.95 -13.56 10.09
C PHE A 190 -9.46 -13.28 10.07
N ASP A 191 -9.82 -12.04 10.36
CA ASP A 191 -11.22 -11.62 10.46
C ASP A 191 -11.79 -11.26 9.07
N ASP A 192 -13.12 -11.28 8.95
CA ASP A 192 -13.82 -10.92 7.72
C ASP A 192 -13.47 -9.47 7.29
N MET A 193 -13.24 -9.29 5.99
CA MET A 193 -12.78 -8.01 5.46
C MET A 193 -13.86 -6.93 5.54
N GLU A 194 -15.11 -7.25 5.23
CA GLU A 194 -16.19 -6.24 5.25
C GLU A 194 -16.52 -5.78 6.67
N GLU A 195 -16.61 -6.70 7.62
CA GLU A 195 -16.83 -6.38 9.03
C GLU A 195 -15.68 -5.54 9.58
N THR A 196 -14.45 -5.93 9.25
CA THR A 196 -13.23 -5.20 9.63
C THR A 196 -13.20 -3.80 9.02
N ALA A 197 -13.50 -3.67 7.72
CA ALA A 197 -13.55 -2.38 7.04
C ALA A 197 -14.60 -1.46 7.67
N ARG A 198 -15.81 -1.96 7.97
CA ARG A 198 -16.86 -1.18 8.66
C ARG A 198 -16.40 -0.65 10.01
N LYS A 199 -15.74 -1.50 10.80
CA LYS A 199 -15.17 -1.14 12.12
C LYS A 199 -14.14 -0.02 11.98
N TRP A 200 -13.12 -0.22 11.14
CA TRP A 200 -12.02 0.73 11.02
C TRP A 200 -12.41 2.02 10.29
N MET A 201 -13.27 1.96 9.29
CA MET A 201 -13.77 3.17 8.62
C MET A 201 -14.55 4.09 9.57
N LYS A 202 -15.28 3.53 10.55
CA LYS A 202 -15.90 4.33 11.60
C LYS A 202 -14.85 5.05 12.45
N ILE A 203 -13.82 4.33 12.92
CA ILE A 203 -12.73 4.88 13.74
C ILE A 203 -11.96 5.96 12.95
N ILE A 204 -11.57 5.67 11.71
CA ILE A 204 -10.83 6.57 10.83
C ILE A 204 -11.62 7.88 10.62
N ARG A 205 -12.90 7.81 10.33
CA ARG A 205 -13.73 9.00 10.12
C ARG A 205 -13.86 9.86 11.38
N GLU A 206 -14.01 9.24 12.54
CA GLU A 206 -14.19 9.93 13.81
C GLU A 206 -12.87 10.56 14.31
N GLN A 207 -11.77 9.83 14.23
CA GLN A 207 -10.49 10.22 14.82
C GLN A 207 -9.61 11.00 13.84
N GLU A 208 -9.47 10.53 12.60
CA GLU A 208 -8.51 11.09 11.64
C GLU A 208 -9.14 12.16 10.76
N LYS A 209 -10.41 12.04 10.40
CA LYS A 209 -11.11 12.97 9.47
C LYS A 209 -10.31 13.17 8.18
N PRO A 210 -9.98 12.11 7.45
CA PRO A 210 -9.11 12.18 6.28
C PRO A 210 -9.76 12.92 5.12
N ASP A 211 -8.91 13.52 4.28
CA ASP A 211 -9.29 14.10 3.00
C ASP A 211 -9.37 13.02 1.90
N LEU A 212 -8.55 11.96 2.01
CA LEU A 212 -8.47 10.85 1.06
C LEU A 212 -8.34 9.53 1.83
N VAL A 213 -9.08 8.50 1.41
CA VAL A 213 -8.97 7.14 1.98
C VAL A 213 -8.66 6.13 0.89
N ILE A 214 -7.59 5.38 1.12
CA ILE A 214 -7.12 4.29 0.26
C ILE A 214 -7.32 2.97 1.02
N GLY A 215 -8.06 2.03 0.46
CA GLY A 215 -8.03 0.64 0.85
C GLY A 215 -6.86 -0.05 0.14
N MET A 216 -6.00 -0.75 0.85
CA MET A 216 -4.93 -1.58 0.31
C MET A 216 -5.20 -3.01 0.76
N PHE A 217 -5.77 -3.82 -0.15
CA PHE A 217 -6.34 -5.12 0.20
C PHE A 217 -5.64 -6.23 -0.59
N HIS A 218 -4.92 -7.09 0.12
CA HIS A 218 -4.36 -8.30 -0.49
C HIS A 218 -5.46 -9.37 -0.58
N ALA A 219 -6.37 -9.15 -1.50
CA ALA A 219 -7.49 -10.00 -1.89
C ALA A 219 -7.95 -9.57 -3.29
N GLY A 220 -8.45 -10.51 -4.08
CA GLY A 220 -8.93 -10.26 -5.43
C GLY A 220 -10.34 -9.68 -5.49
N GLN A 221 -10.92 -9.71 -6.69
CA GLN A 221 -12.16 -9.00 -6.98
C GLN A 221 -13.45 -9.81 -6.81
N ASP A 222 -13.41 -11.13 -7.03
CA ASP A 222 -14.59 -11.98 -7.07
C ASP A 222 -14.74 -12.77 -5.77
N ALA A 223 -15.56 -12.25 -4.85
CA ALA A 223 -15.78 -12.85 -3.55
C ALA A 223 -16.31 -14.28 -3.67
N GLN A 224 -15.50 -15.26 -3.27
CA GLN A 224 -15.83 -16.67 -3.23
C GLN A 224 -15.73 -17.19 -1.80
N LEU A 225 -16.64 -18.10 -1.44
CA LEU A 225 -16.65 -18.70 -0.12
C LEU A 225 -15.71 -19.92 -0.07
N MET A 226 -14.53 -19.74 0.50
CA MET A 226 -13.53 -20.79 0.66
C MET A 226 -13.75 -21.56 1.97
N GLY A 227 -13.65 -22.88 1.88
CA GLY A 227 -13.89 -23.77 3.03
C GLY A 227 -15.28 -23.61 3.65
N GLY A 228 -16.26 -23.08 2.92
CA GLY A 228 -17.63 -22.81 3.40
C GLY A 228 -17.72 -21.69 4.45
N LYS A 229 -16.65 -20.93 4.69
CA LYS A 229 -16.58 -19.96 5.79
C LYS A 229 -15.95 -18.61 5.41
N TYR A 230 -14.87 -18.60 4.62
CA TYR A 230 -14.07 -17.42 4.38
C TYR A 230 -14.34 -16.83 3.00
N ARG A 231 -14.64 -15.53 2.93
CA ARG A 231 -14.76 -14.79 1.66
C ARG A 231 -13.35 -14.40 1.18
N GLU A 232 -12.84 -15.13 0.17
CA GLU A 232 -11.45 -14.97 -0.27
C GLU A 232 -11.19 -13.61 -0.92
N ASN A 233 -11.89 -13.33 -2.02
CA ASN A 233 -11.62 -12.19 -2.91
C ASN A 233 -12.67 -11.08 -2.71
N ALA A 234 -12.70 -10.47 -1.52
CA ALA A 234 -13.78 -9.56 -1.14
C ALA A 234 -13.47 -8.06 -1.40
N SER A 235 -12.40 -7.72 -2.13
CA SER A 235 -11.98 -6.31 -2.26
C SER A 235 -13.04 -5.43 -2.93
N VAL A 236 -13.63 -5.88 -4.03
CA VAL A 236 -14.70 -5.15 -4.73
C VAL A 236 -15.98 -5.10 -3.89
N GLU A 237 -16.31 -6.19 -3.20
CA GLU A 237 -17.46 -6.24 -2.30
C GLU A 237 -17.32 -5.21 -1.17
N VAL A 238 -16.13 -5.11 -0.55
CA VAL A 238 -15.83 -4.08 0.46
C VAL A 238 -15.94 -2.67 -0.13
N ALA A 239 -15.36 -2.43 -1.32
CA ALA A 239 -15.46 -1.13 -2.00
C ALA A 239 -16.91 -0.71 -2.24
N CYS A 240 -17.79 -1.65 -2.60
CA CYS A 240 -19.21 -1.39 -2.85
C CYS A 240 -20.02 -1.24 -1.57
N ASN A 241 -19.77 -2.07 -0.55
CA ASN A 241 -20.62 -2.18 0.65
C ASN A 241 -20.20 -1.26 1.79
N VAL A 242 -18.95 -0.76 1.80
CA VAL A 242 -18.41 0.10 2.86
C VAL A 242 -18.08 1.48 2.31
N PRO A 243 -18.97 2.48 2.44
CA PRO A 243 -18.73 3.81 1.91
C PRO A 243 -17.54 4.51 2.53
N GLY A 244 -16.87 5.37 1.73
CA GLY A 244 -15.83 6.29 2.18
C GLY A 244 -14.43 5.96 1.70
N PHE A 245 -14.22 4.90 0.95
CA PHE A 245 -13.01 4.70 0.16
C PHE A 245 -13.08 5.54 -1.11
N ASP A 246 -11.99 6.21 -1.44
CA ASP A 246 -11.78 6.90 -2.72
C ASP A 246 -11.13 5.97 -3.74
N ILE A 247 -10.21 5.12 -3.25
CA ILE A 247 -9.42 4.17 -4.02
C ILE A 247 -9.36 2.84 -3.26
N VAL A 248 -9.47 1.72 -3.97
CA VAL A 248 -9.16 0.38 -3.45
C VAL A 248 -8.10 -0.25 -4.35
N LEU A 249 -6.94 -0.50 -3.78
CA LEU A 249 -5.82 -1.18 -4.40
C LEU A 249 -5.88 -2.66 -4.03
N MET A 250 -5.99 -3.52 -5.03
CA MET A 250 -6.13 -4.98 -4.89
C MET A 250 -4.82 -5.70 -5.21
N GLY A 251 -4.82 -7.01 -5.04
CA GLY A 251 -3.79 -7.97 -5.42
C GLY A 251 -4.31 -9.39 -5.21
N HIS A 252 -3.42 -10.38 -5.05
CA HIS A 252 -3.70 -11.78 -4.75
C HIS A 252 -4.16 -12.61 -5.95
N ASP A 253 -5.16 -12.19 -6.72
CA ASP A 253 -5.64 -12.93 -7.88
C ASP A 253 -4.85 -12.64 -9.18
N HIS A 254 -3.81 -11.79 -9.07
CA HIS A 254 -2.91 -11.39 -10.16
C HIS A 254 -3.65 -10.81 -11.37
N ALA A 255 -4.81 -10.23 -11.16
CA ALA A 255 -5.57 -9.60 -12.22
C ALA A 255 -4.88 -8.32 -12.74
N ARG A 256 -5.09 -8.01 -14.00
CA ARG A 256 -4.69 -6.72 -14.59
C ARG A 256 -5.95 -5.87 -14.73
N GLU A 257 -6.29 -5.13 -13.69
CA GLU A 257 -7.58 -4.46 -13.59
C GLU A 257 -7.46 -2.99 -13.22
N CYS A 258 -8.23 -2.14 -13.89
CA CYS A 258 -8.41 -0.74 -13.55
C CYS A 258 -9.84 -0.33 -13.91
N LYS A 259 -10.69 -0.17 -12.92
CA LYS A 259 -12.11 0.14 -13.13
C LYS A 259 -12.67 1.03 -12.03
N ARG A 260 -13.87 1.55 -12.25
CA ARG A 260 -14.66 2.24 -11.24
C ARG A 260 -15.86 1.42 -10.84
N VAL A 261 -16.12 1.41 -9.54
CA VAL A 261 -17.34 0.85 -8.96
C VAL A 261 -18.07 1.94 -8.20
N TYR A 262 -19.36 1.71 -7.90
CA TYR A 262 -20.14 2.61 -7.07
C TYR A 262 -20.51 1.94 -5.78
N ASN A 263 -20.29 2.64 -4.66
CA ASN A 263 -20.68 2.11 -3.36
C ASN A 263 -22.18 2.33 -3.09
N ILE A 264 -22.66 1.75 -1.99
CA ILE A 264 -24.07 1.85 -1.56
C ILE A 264 -24.54 3.30 -1.26
N ALA A 265 -23.62 4.26 -1.11
CA ALA A 265 -23.92 5.68 -0.95
C ALA A 265 -23.95 6.43 -2.31
N GLY A 266 -23.59 5.75 -3.41
CA GLY A 266 -23.52 6.34 -4.75
C GLY A 266 -22.18 6.99 -5.08
N ASP A 267 -21.16 6.91 -4.21
CA ASP A 267 -19.85 7.47 -4.49
C ASP A 267 -19.05 6.54 -5.42
N SER A 268 -18.27 7.14 -6.33
CA SER A 268 -17.39 6.42 -7.25
C SER A 268 -16.08 6.05 -6.56
N VAL A 269 -15.70 4.77 -6.58
CA VAL A 269 -14.44 4.25 -6.06
C VAL A 269 -13.59 3.74 -7.22
N LEU A 270 -12.32 4.19 -7.30
CA LEU A 270 -11.35 3.62 -8.24
C LEU A 270 -10.83 2.30 -7.67
N VAL A 271 -10.89 1.21 -8.44
CA VAL A 271 -10.40 -0.11 -8.05
C VAL A 271 -9.32 -0.55 -9.02
N MET A 272 -8.16 -0.98 -8.51
CA MET A 272 -7.01 -1.35 -9.35
C MET A 272 -6.30 -2.60 -8.83
N ASP A 273 -5.81 -3.43 -9.76
CA ASP A 273 -4.94 -4.57 -9.50
C ASP A 273 -3.79 -4.57 -10.52
N PRO A 274 -2.52 -4.55 -10.08
CA PRO A 274 -1.36 -4.40 -10.96
C PRO A 274 -0.80 -5.74 -11.48
N ALA A 275 -1.56 -6.81 -11.45
CA ALA A 275 -1.07 -8.15 -11.73
C ALA A 275 0.06 -8.58 -10.77
N SER A 276 1.12 -9.24 -11.27
CA SER A 276 2.18 -9.77 -10.42
C SER A 276 3.59 -9.55 -10.97
N ASN A 277 4.60 -9.94 -10.19
CA ASN A 277 6.03 -9.96 -10.55
C ASN A 277 6.62 -8.60 -10.91
N GLY A 278 5.96 -7.50 -10.57
CA GLY A 278 6.42 -6.15 -10.91
C GLY A 278 6.45 -5.86 -12.42
N VAL A 279 5.66 -6.60 -13.22
CA VAL A 279 5.50 -6.34 -14.66
C VAL A 279 4.73 -5.05 -14.87
N VAL A 280 3.74 -4.83 -14.03
CA VAL A 280 2.85 -3.66 -14.04
C VAL A 280 2.81 -3.06 -12.64
N VAL A 281 2.52 -1.78 -12.55
CA VAL A 281 2.17 -1.09 -11.30
C VAL A 281 0.86 -0.34 -11.46
N SER A 282 0.07 -0.24 -10.39
CA SER A 282 -1.01 0.73 -10.33
C SER A 282 -0.41 2.13 -10.19
N ASN A 283 -0.78 3.04 -11.07
CA ASN A 283 -0.27 4.40 -11.12
C ASN A 283 -1.45 5.36 -11.12
N VAL A 284 -1.63 6.12 -10.02
CA VAL A 284 -2.82 6.96 -9.77
C VAL A 284 -2.42 8.42 -9.67
N ASP A 285 -3.01 9.24 -10.53
CA ASP A 285 -2.95 10.68 -10.46
C ASP A 285 -4.13 11.21 -9.64
N ILE A 286 -3.83 12.03 -8.64
CA ILE A 286 -4.82 12.64 -7.77
C ILE A 286 -4.64 14.14 -7.79
N THR A 287 -5.70 14.86 -8.14
CA THR A 287 -5.75 16.32 -8.07
C THR A 287 -6.86 16.73 -7.10
N LEU A 288 -6.48 17.45 -6.05
CA LEU A 288 -7.39 17.93 -5.02
C LEU A 288 -7.47 19.45 -5.08
N LYS A 289 -8.68 20.00 -5.14
CA LYS A 289 -8.91 21.45 -5.00
C LYS A 289 -9.24 21.75 -3.56
N LEU A 290 -8.49 22.68 -2.96
CA LEU A 290 -8.73 23.12 -1.60
C LEU A 290 -9.18 24.57 -1.58
N ARG A 291 -10.14 24.88 -0.70
CA ARG A 291 -10.57 26.23 -0.37
C ARG A 291 -10.50 26.40 1.14
N ASP A 292 -9.71 27.37 1.60
CA ASP A 292 -9.46 27.62 3.03
C ASP A 292 -8.98 26.37 3.79
N GLY A 293 -8.10 25.57 3.14
CA GLY A 293 -7.53 24.35 3.69
C GLY A 293 -8.46 23.13 3.67
N LYS A 294 -9.68 23.22 3.12
CA LYS A 294 -10.61 22.09 3.00
C LYS A 294 -10.69 21.62 1.57
N VAL A 295 -10.67 20.32 1.37
CA VAL A 295 -10.90 19.72 0.05
C VAL A 295 -12.34 19.94 -0.38
N ILE A 296 -12.51 20.55 -1.57
CA ILE A 296 -13.82 20.86 -2.15
C ILE A 296 -14.08 20.06 -3.43
N ASP A 297 -13.04 19.51 -4.05
CA ASP A 297 -13.15 18.68 -5.25
C ASP A 297 -11.99 17.68 -5.32
N LYS A 298 -12.25 16.47 -5.85
CA LYS A 298 -11.29 15.39 -6.04
C LYS A 298 -11.38 14.86 -7.46
N LYS A 299 -10.26 14.87 -8.16
CA LYS A 299 -10.12 14.16 -9.44
C LYS A 299 -9.09 13.05 -9.24
N ILE A 300 -9.48 11.81 -9.50
CA ILE A 300 -8.67 10.61 -9.30
C ILE A 300 -8.69 9.83 -10.60
N ASP A 301 -7.54 9.67 -11.24
CA ASP A 301 -7.38 8.94 -12.48
C ASP A 301 -6.32 7.86 -12.32
N GLY A 302 -6.66 6.61 -12.64
CA GLY A 302 -5.74 5.46 -12.55
C GLY A 302 -5.38 4.91 -13.91
N ILE A 303 -4.13 4.50 -14.05
CA ILE A 303 -3.63 3.71 -15.18
C ILE A 303 -2.77 2.55 -14.67
N LEU A 304 -2.66 1.49 -15.47
CA LEU A 304 -1.69 0.42 -15.26
C LEU A 304 -0.48 0.70 -16.12
N SER A 305 0.68 0.90 -15.47
CA SER A 305 1.93 1.26 -16.16
C SER A 305 2.83 0.03 -16.27
N ASP A 306 3.22 -0.33 -17.51
CA ASP A 306 4.18 -1.41 -17.76
C ASP A 306 5.59 -0.95 -17.37
N THR A 307 6.25 -1.69 -16.48
CA THR A 307 7.55 -1.32 -15.93
C THR A 307 8.68 -1.47 -16.95
N GLN A 308 8.50 -2.29 -17.98
CA GLN A 308 9.45 -2.44 -19.08
C GLN A 308 9.73 -1.12 -19.82
N ASP A 309 8.75 -0.23 -19.89
CA ASP A 309 8.87 1.06 -20.60
C ASP A 309 9.86 2.03 -19.92
N TYR A 310 10.24 1.73 -18.68
CA TYR A 310 11.15 2.56 -17.87
C TYR A 310 12.57 1.98 -17.78
N GLY A 311 12.80 0.79 -18.32
CA GLY A 311 14.10 0.12 -18.26
C GLY A 311 14.41 -0.49 -16.90
N VAL A 312 15.69 -0.61 -16.58
CA VAL A 312 16.20 -1.16 -15.30
C VAL A 312 17.00 -0.07 -14.61
N SER A 313 16.74 0.14 -13.31
CA SER A 313 17.49 1.11 -12.52
C SER A 313 18.92 0.63 -12.28
N GLU A 314 19.90 1.34 -12.83
CA GLU A 314 21.32 1.08 -12.59
C GLU A 314 21.70 1.31 -11.12
N GLU A 315 21.13 2.35 -10.48
CA GLU A 315 21.36 2.65 -9.07
C GLU A 315 20.92 1.49 -8.17
N PHE A 316 19.73 0.94 -8.42
CA PHE A 316 19.23 -0.24 -7.69
C PHE A 316 20.14 -1.44 -7.90
N MET A 317 20.52 -1.72 -9.15
CA MET A 317 21.39 -2.86 -9.49
C MET A 317 22.77 -2.76 -8.86
N GLN A 318 23.35 -1.55 -8.83
CA GLN A 318 24.65 -1.31 -8.19
C GLN A 318 24.56 -1.43 -6.67
N ARG A 319 23.50 -0.88 -6.05
CA ARG A 319 23.30 -0.92 -4.60
C ARG A 319 23.18 -2.34 -4.07
N PHE A 320 22.51 -3.23 -4.80
CA PHE A 320 22.20 -4.59 -4.39
C PHE A 320 22.97 -5.66 -5.19
N ALA A 321 24.11 -5.29 -5.80
CA ALA A 321 24.94 -6.21 -6.56
C ALA A 321 25.53 -7.35 -5.69
N PRO A 322 26.04 -7.11 -4.46
CA PRO A 322 26.55 -8.16 -3.61
C PRO A 322 25.51 -9.22 -3.25
N GLU A 323 24.28 -8.78 -2.96
CA GLU A 323 23.17 -9.66 -2.60
C GLU A 323 22.72 -10.49 -3.81
N ASN A 324 22.72 -9.92 -5.00
CA ASN A 324 22.44 -10.64 -6.25
C ASN A 324 23.52 -11.72 -6.52
N GLU A 325 24.80 -11.38 -6.34
CA GLU A 325 25.89 -12.32 -6.51
C GLU A 325 25.80 -13.50 -5.51
N ALA A 326 25.42 -13.22 -4.26
CA ALA A 326 25.22 -14.27 -3.26
C ALA A 326 24.14 -15.28 -3.69
N VAL A 327 23.02 -14.80 -4.25
CA VAL A 327 21.95 -15.66 -4.77
C VAL A 327 22.41 -16.44 -6.01
N GLN A 328 23.10 -15.79 -6.95
CA GLN A 328 23.68 -16.48 -8.12
C GLN A 328 24.61 -17.61 -7.72
N ASN A 329 25.48 -17.38 -6.73
CA ASN A 329 26.37 -18.38 -6.17
C ASN A 329 25.61 -19.52 -5.47
N PHE A 330 24.51 -19.19 -4.79
CA PHE A 330 23.66 -20.18 -4.15
C PHE A 330 22.98 -21.11 -5.15
N VAL A 331 22.33 -20.55 -6.19
CA VAL A 331 21.58 -21.34 -7.18
C VAL A 331 22.48 -22.09 -8.17
N SER A 332 23.74 -21.70 -8.30
CA SER A 332 24.73 -22.37 -9.17
C SER A 332 25.44 -23.56 -8.52
N LYS A 333 25.28 -23.77 -7.20
CA LYS A 333 25.84 -24.90 -6.51
C LYS A 333 25.32 -26.22 -7.07
N LYS A 334 26.25 -27.10 -7.49
CA LYS A 334 25.85 -28.46 -7.89
C LYS A 334 25.40 -29.21 -6.64
N ILE A 335 24.17 -29.68 -6.68
CA ILE A 335 23.69 -30.66 -5.70
C ILE A 335 24.19 -31.99 -6.20
N GLY A 336 25.12 -32.59 -5.42
CA GLY A 336 25.79 -33.85 -5.74
C GLY A 336 24.86 -35.06 -5.74
#